data_101cd3c336fd4383402848b8b6071a63
#
_entry.id   101cd3c336fd4383402848b8b6071a63
#
_cell.length_a   1.000
_cell.length_b   1.000
_cell.length_c   1.000
_cell.angle_alpha   90.00
_cell.angle_beta   90.00
_cell.angle_gamma   90.00
#
_symmetry.space_group_name_H-M   'P 1'
#
loop_
_entity.id
_entity.type
_entity.pdbx_description
1 polymer ?
#
loop_
_entity_poly.entity_id
_entity_poly.type
_entity_poly.pdbx_seq_one_letter_code
_entity_poly.pdbx_strand_id
1 'polypeptide(L)'
;MLGSQSPLIQAYGLIILQQPDIKVNAMSSLTNHQKFAKANVREWIDEYNPKLIDLNQEMMRYSTRFNSYYSKLYELAGNVNEDQQAKADFMSAYGKLQLQVQSIQESMEQDLLELNRFKTVLDKDSNNLSIKADEVIKTLQGSSGDIVKLREDIKRIQGEIQAELTTILNRPQEIIKGSINIGKQVFTITNQTAQTKTIDFVSIGTLSNEIVNAADSQTREAALRIQQKQKELLPLIQKLSQTEAEATQITFVEDQVNSFTELIDRQITTLETLLTDWKVLNNNMIQIQMNVEEGTYTDSSLLQKHFNQIKKVSDEMNKQTNQFEDYVTNVEVH
;
A
#
# COMPACT_ATOMS: atom_id res chain seq x y z
N MET A 1 -3.84 5.29 4.69
CA MET A 1 -4.60 5.49 3.45
C MET A 1 -4.20 4.43 2.43
N LEU A 2 -5.16 3.83 1.73
CA LEU A 2 -4.91 2.75 0.74
C LEU A 2 -3.89 3.18 -0.32
N GLY A 3 -3.98 4.42 -0.78
CA GLY A 3 -3.13 4.92 -1.84
C GLY A 3 -1.69 5.20 -1.48
N SER A 4 -1.40 5.50 -0.23
CA SER A 4 -0.01 5.78 0.18
C SER A 4 0.86 4.52 0.24
N GLN A 5 0.25 3.33 0.23
CA GLN A 5 0.96 2.07 0.37
C GLN A 5 1.24 1.39 -0.96
N SER A 6 0.38 1.57 -1.97
CA SER A 6 0.55 0.95 -3.29
C SER A 6 1.89 1.25 -3.95
N PRO A 7 2.41 2.49 -4.00
CA PRO A 7 3.73 2.76 -4.57
C PRO A 7 4.86 2.03 -3.85
N LEU A 8 4.80 1.92 -2.52
CA LEU A 8 5.81 1.20 -1.75
C LEU A 8 5.72 -0.31 -2.01
N ILE A 9 4.52 -0.88 -2.07
CA ILE A 9 4.30 -2.28 -2.43
C ILE A 9 4.81 -2.56 -3.84
N GLN A 10 4.52 -1.68 -4.81
CA GLN A 10 5.04 -1.79 -6.17
C GLN A 10 6.56 -1.72 -6.22
N ALA A 11 7.17 -0.80 -5.48
CA ALA A 11 8.62 -0.67 -5.40
C ALA A 11 9.27 -1.97 -4.88
N TYR A 12 8.78 -2.52 -3.78
CA TYR A 12 9.26 -3.79 -3.24
C TYR A 12 8.96 -4.98 -4.16
N GLY A 13 7.80 -4.99 -4.81
CA GLY A 13 7.45 -5.98 -5.81
C GLY A 13 8.44 -5.98 -6.98
N LEU A 14 8.78 -4.81 -7.51
CA LEU A 14 9.76 -4.67 -8.60
C LEU A 14 11.16 -5.14 -8.19
N ILE A 15 11.58 -4.86 -6.96
CA ILE A 15 12.83 -5.39 -6.40
C ILE A 15 12.85 -6.91 -6.48
N ILE A 16 11.80 -7.55 -5.99
CA ILE A 16 11.69 -9.01 -5.98
C ILE A 16 11.67 -9.55 -7.42
N LEU A 17 10.91 -8.93 -8.33
CA LEU A 17 10.79 -9.36 -9.72
C LEU A 17 12.11 -9.24 -10.50
N GLN A 18 12.86 -8.18 -10.28
CA GLN A 18 14.12 -7.90 -10.99
C GLN A 18 15.32 -8.60 -10.37
N GLN A 19 15.17 -9.16 -9.17
CA GLN A 19 16.26 -9.85 -8.50
C GLN A 19 16.70 -11.07 -9.33
N PRO A 20 18.02 -11.20 -9.65
CA PRO A 20 18.51 -12.40 -10.30
C PRO A 20 18.33 -13.62 -9.40
N ASP A 21 18.28 -14.81 -10.00
CA ASP A 21 18.23 -16.06 -9.25
C ASP A 21 19.53 -16.25 -8.45
N ILE A 22 19.43 -16.16 -7.13
CA ILE A 22 20.55 -16.26 -6.22
C ILE A 22 20.79 -17.73 -5.88
N LYS A 23 21.97 -18.22 -6.19
CA LYS A 23 22.41 -19.58 -5.86
C LYS A 23 23.41 -19.51 -4.72
N VAL A 24 23.02 -20.02 -3.56
CA VAL A 24 23.90 -20.21 -2.41
C VAL A 24 24.04 -21.69 -2.10
N ASN A 25 25.26 -22.14 -1.87
CA ASN A 25 25.51 -23.57 -1.59
C ASN A 25 24.84 -24.01 -0.29
N ALA A 26 24.87 -23.13 0.72
CA ALA A 26 24.27 -23.41 2.01
C ALA A 26 22.74 -23.54 1.96
N MET A 27 22.07 -22.93 0.99
CA MET A 27 20.60 -22.95 0.85
C MET A 27 20.19 -23.14 -0.61
N SER A 28 20.25 -24.36 -1.10
CA SER A 28 19.87 -24.69 -2.49
C SER A 28 18.40 -24.40 -2.82
N SER A 29 17.52 -24.33 -1.80
CA SER A 29 16.11 -23.99 -1.95
C SER A 29 15.84 -22.49 -2.12
N LEU A 30 16.83 -21.60 -1.92
CA LEU A 30 16.65 -20.15 -1.97
C LEU A 30 16.05 -19.67 -3.31
N THR A 31 16.53 -20.23 -4.43
CA THR A 31 16.00 -19.92 -5.77
C THR A 31 14.51 -20.29 -5.89
N ASN A 32 14.04 -21.36 -5.24
CA ASN A 32 12.63 -21.71 -5.26
C ASN A 32 11.79 -20.71 -4.45
N HIS A 33 12.27 -20.28 -3.29
CA HIS A 33 11.61 -19.22 -2.52
C HIS A 33 11.53 -17.90 -3.31
N GLN A 34 12.59 -17.54 -4.05
CA GLN A 34 12.56 -16.39 -4.95
C GLN A 34 11.51 -16.54 -6.05
N LYS A 35 11.34 -17.74 -6.64
CA LYS A 35 10.31 -18.01 -7.65
C LYS A 35 8.90 -17.85 -7.08
N PHE A 36 8.65 -18.35 -5.87
CA PHE A 36 7.36 -18.15 -5.19
C PHE A 36 7.11 -16.66 -4.92
N ALA A 37 8.09 -15.95 -4.38
CA ALA A 37 7.98 -14.53 -4.15
C ALA A 37 7.68 -13.74 -5.44
N LYS A 38 8.37 -14.05 -6.55
CA LYS A 38 8.11 -13.43 -7.86
C LYS A 38 6.70 -13.75 -8.38
N ALA A 39 6.20 -14.97 -8.17
CA ALA A 39 4.84 -15.35 -8.55
C ALA A 39 3.79 -14.56 -7.73
N ASN A 40 3.98 -14.46 -6.41
CA ASN A 40 3.10 -13.71 -5.52
C ASN A 40 3.07 -12.21 -5.88
N VAL A 41 4.23 -11.63 -6.20
CA VAL A 41 4.30 -10.22 -6.65
C VAL A 41 3.53 -10.01 -7.96
N ARG A 42 3.67 -10.91 -8.94
CA ARG A 42 2.92 -10.82 -10.19
C ARG A 42 1.42 -10.92 -9.95
N GLU A 43 0.99 -11.86 -9.10
CA GLU A 43 -0.42 -12.00 -8.72
C GLU A 43 -0.96 -10.71 -8.11
N TRP A 44 -0.21 -10.06 -7.22
CA TRP A 44 -0.63 -8.78 -6.66
C TRP A 44 -0.73 -7.69 -7.73
N ILE A 45 0.25 -7.57 -8.63
CA ILE A 45 0.25 -6.55 -9.69
C ILE A 45 -0.90 -6.78 -10.68
N ASP A 46 -1.14 -8.03 -11.06
CA ASP A 46 -2.04 -8.38 -12.15
C ASP A 46 -3.50 -8.50 -11.66
N GLU A 47 -3.72 -8.91 -10.40
CA GLU A 47 -5.05 -9.24 -9.89
C GLU A 47 -5.54 -8.25 -8.82
N TYR A 48 -4.75 -8.00 -7.77
CA TYR A 48 -5.24 -7.26 -6.60
C TYR A 48 -5.09 -5.76 -6.75
N ASN A 49 -3.97 -5.28 -7.25
CA ASN A 49 -3.75 -3.85 -7.44
C ASN A 49 -4.77 -3.20 -8.38
N PRO A 50 -5.13 -3.80 -9.55
CA PRO A 50 -6.19 -3.27 -10.41
C PRO A 50 -7.55 -3.17 -9.70
N LYS A 51 -7.94 -4.17 -8.91
CA LYS A 51 -9.21 -4.14 -8.15
C LYS A 51 -9.26 -2.97 -7.16
N LEU A 52 -8.17 -2.70 -6.47
CA LEU A 52 -8.08 -1.57 -5.55
C LEU A 52 -8.13 -0.22 -6.28
N ILE A 53 -7.58 -0.15 -7.49
CA ILE A 53 -7.69 1.02 -8.36
C ILE A 53 -9.15 1.23 -8.77
N ASP A 54 -9.82 0.18 -9.24
CA ASP A 54 -11.23 0.24 -9.65
C ASP A 54 -12.13 0.65 -8.49
N LEU A 55 -11.92 0.06 -7.31
CA LEU A 55 -12.64 0.42 -6.09
C LEU A 55 -12.48 1.91 -5.76
N ASN A 56 -11.26 2.43 -5.85
CA ASN A 56 -10.98 3.84 -5.63
C ASN A 56 -11.72 4.74 -6.63
N GLN A 57 -11.75 4.37 -7.90
CA GLN A 57 -12.48 5.11 -8.93
C GLN A 57 -13.99 5.09 -8.68
N GLU A 58 -14.55 3.99 -8.20
CA GLU A 58 -15.97 3.92 -7.82
C GLU A 58 -16.29 4.86 -6.66
N MET A 59 -15.45 4.92 -5.64
CA MET A 59 -15.60 5.88 -4.53
C MET A 59 -15.55 7.34 -5.01
N MET A 60 -14.65 7.65 -5.92
CA MET A 60 -14.56 8.99 -6.52
C MET A 60 -15.80 9.34 -7.35
N ARG A 61 -16.32 8.39 -8.14
CA ARG A 61 -17.55 8.57 -8.91
C ARG A 61 -18.74 8.82 -7.99
N TYR A 62 -18.84 8.09 -6.87
CA TYR A 62 -19.86 8.35 -5.86
C TYR A 62 -19.75 9.77 -5.31
N SER A 63 -18.56 10.18 -4.87
CA SER A 63 -18.36 11.52 -4.32
C SER A 63 -18.70 12.63 -5.31
N THR A 64 -18.28 12.50 -6.56
CA THR A 64 -18.61 13.45 -7.63
C THR A 64 -20.11 13.53 -7.85
N ARG A 65 -20.80 12.37 -7.90
CA ARG A 65 -22.23 12.30 -8.06
C ARG A 65 -22.97 12.90 -6.88
N PHE A 66 -22.55 12.57 -5.65
CA PHE A 66 -23.13 13.14 -4.45
C PHE A 66 -23.04 14.66 -4.43
N ASN A 67 -21.87 15.21 -4.74
CA ASN A 67 -21.66 16.66 -4.80
C ASN A 67 -22.50 17.33 -5.88
N SER A 68 -22.70 16.70 -7.04
CA SER A 68 -23.53 17.25 -8.11
C SER A 68 -25.03 17.29 -7.75
N TYR A 69 -25.51 16.34 -6.96
CA TYR A 69 -26.91 16.28 -6.54
C TYR A 69 -27.18 17.00 -5.21
N TYR A 70 -26.15 17.39 -4.47
CA TYR A 70 -26.27 17.88 -3.11
C TYR A 70 -27.23 19.04 -2.95
N SER A 71 -27.07 20.13 -3.73
CA SER A 71 -27.91 21.33 -3.60
C SER A 71 -29.37 21.04 -3.87
N LYS A 72 -29.67 20.20 -4.88
CA LYS A 72 -31.03 19.80 -5.20
C LYS A 72 -31.66 18.91 -4.11
N LEU A 73 -30.90 17.95 -3.61
CA LEU A 73 -31.37 17.08 -2.52
C LEU A 73 -31.54 17.85 -1.22
N TYR A 74 -30.72 18.85 -0.93
CA TYR A 74 -30.87 19.71 0.23
C TYR A 74 -32.16 20.55 0.16
N GLU A 75 -32.48 21.12 -1.00
CA GLU A 75 -33.72 21.83 -1.25
C GLU A 75 -34.93 20.92 -1.08
N LEU A 76 -34.92 19.73 -1.70
CA LEU A 76 -35.99 18.74 -1.58
C LEU A 76 -36.18 18.29 -0.13
N ALA A 77 -35.06 18.06 0.62
CA ALA A 77 -35.14 17.70 2.04
C ALA A 77 -35.84 18.75 2.90
N GLY A 78 -35.74 20.03 2.55
CA GLY A 78 -36.49 21.11 3.22
C GLY A 78 -38.00 21.08 3.02
N ASN A 79 -38.46 20.44 1.96
CA ASN A 79 -39.87 20.45 1.53
C ASN A 79 -40.58 19.08 1.68
N VAL A 80 -39.92 18.03 2.20
CA VAL A 80 -40.47 16.66 2.28
C VAL A 80 -41.77 16.53 3.08
N ASN A 81 -42.03 17.44 4.00
CA ASN A 81 -43.23 17.42 4.84
C ASN A 81 -44.40 18.22 4.23
N GLU A 82 -44.11 19.15 3.33
CA GLU A 82 -45.12 20.06 2.76
C GLU A 82 -45.51 19.67 1.34
N ASP A 83 -44.62 19.01 0.62
CA ASP A 83 -44.79 18.61 -0.78
C ASP A 83 -44.49 17.13 -0.99
N GLN A 84 -45.54 16.39 -1.36
CA GLN A 84 -45.46 14.94 -1.59
C GLN A 84 -44.60 14.60 -2.82
N GLN A 85 -44.56 15.49 -3.85
CA GLN A 85 -43.69 15.33 -4.99
C GLN A 85 -42.23 15.54 -4.61
N ALA A 86 -41.93 16.55 -3.76
CA ALA A 86 -40.59 16.77 -3.23
C ALA A 86 -40.10 15.57 -2.41
N LYS A 87 -40.99 14.96 -1.61
CA LYS A 87 -40.65 13.71 -0.89
C LYS A 87 -40.31 12.58 -1.86
N ALA A 88 -41.12 12.36 -2.90
CA ALA A 88 -40.93 11.30 -3.89
C ALA A 88 -39.59 11.51 -4.67
N ASP A 89 -39.31 12.74 -5.09
CA ASP A 89 -38.10 13.09 -5.82
C ASP A 89 -36.82 12.94 -4.94
N PHE A 90 -36.94 13.37 -3.66
CA PHE A 90 -35.85 13.15 -2.68
C PHE A 90 -35.59 11.66 -2.52
N MET A 91 -36.60 10.85 -2.24
CA MET A 91 -36.46 9.41 -2.03
C MET A 91 -35.87 8.71 -3.25
N SER A 92 -36.29 9.09 -4.47
CA SER A 92 -35.77 8.52 -5.71
C SER A 92 -34.28 8.84 -5.93
N ALA A 93 -33.89 10.10 -5.79
CA ALA A 93 -32.50 10.52 -6.02
C ALA A 93 -31.56 10.07 -4.90
N TYR A 94 -31.98 10.19 -3.65
CA TYR A 94 -31.22 9.76 -2.48
C TYR A 94 -31.07 8.24 -2.45
N GLY A 95 -32.11 7.48 -2.77
CA GLY A 95 -32.06 6.02 -2.83
C GLY A 95 -31.01 5.51 -3.86
N LYS A 96 -30.86 6.20 -5.01
CA LYS A 96 -29.83 5.86 -5.99
C LYS A 96 -28.42 6.05 -5.45
N LEU A 97 -28.19 7.11 -4.66
CA LEU A 97 -26.91 7.34 -4.00
C LEU A 97 -26.64 6.29 -2.92
N GLN A 98 -27.66 5.95 -2.12
CA GLN A 98 -27.53 4.93 -1.09
C GLN A 98 -27.20 3.55 -1.71
N LEU A 99 -27.90 3.16 -2.78
CA LEU A 99 -27.59 1.90 -3.49
C LEU A 99 -26.17 1.88 -4.05
N GLN A 100 -25.65 3.01 -4.51
CA GLN A 100 -24.25 3.10 -4.94
C GLN A 100 -23.27 2.90 -3.77
N VAL A 101 -23.55 3.50 -2.60
CA VAL A 101 -22.74 3.28 -1.38
C VAL A 101 -22.76 1.81 -0.98
N GLN A 102 -23.92 1.17 -1.03
CA GLN A 102 -24.05 -0.26 -0.75
C GLN A 102 -23.24 -1.11 -1.72
N SER A 103 -23.32 -0.85 -3.02
CA SER A 103 -22.53 -1.56 -4.04
C SER A 103 -21.03 -1.45 -3.81
N ILE A 104 -20.54 -0.25 -3.45
CA ILE A 104 -19.13 -0.02 -3.12
C ILE A 104 -18.74 -0.79 -1.85
N GLN A 105 -19.60 -0.81 -0.83
CA GLN A 105 -19.37 -1.61 0.37
C GLN A 105 -19.23 -3.11 0.04
N GLU A 106 -20.11 -3.65 -0.80
CA GLU A 106 -20.06 -5.05 -1.22
C GLU A 106 -18.79 -5.36 -2.00
N SER A 107 -18.34 -4.46 -2.88
CA SER A 107 -17.05 -4.58 -3.58
C SER A 107 -15.86 -4.59 -2.60
N MET A 108 -15.85 -3.68 -1.61
CA MET A 108 -14.81 -3.66 -0.57
C MET A 108 -14.76 -4.96 0.23
N GLU A 109 -15.92 -5.52 0.59
CA GLU A 109 -16.01 -6.78 1.34
C GLU A 109 -15.45 -7.94 0.54
N GLN A 110 -15.73 -7.99 -0.77
CA GLN A 110 -15.21 -9.01 -1.67
C GLN A 110 -13.69 -8.89 -1.84
N ASP A 111 -13.20 -7.68 -2.13
CA ASP A 111 -11.76 -7.44 -2.32
C ASP A 111 -10.97 -7.76 -1.04
N LEU A 112 -11.53 -7.39 0.12
CA LEU A 112 -10.92 -7.71 1.42
C LEU A 112 -10.85 -9.22 1.67
N LEU A 113 -11.90 -9.96 1.32
CA LEU A 113 -11.91 -11.42 1.44
C LEU A 113 -10.82 -12.06 0.57
N GLU A 114 -10.68 -11.59 -0.66
CA GLU A 114 -9.67 -12.09 -1.60
C GLU A 114 -8.25 -11.74 -1.17
N LEU A 115 -8.00 -10.50 -0.73
CA LEU A 115 -6.72 -10.07 -0.19
C LEU A 115 -6.31 -10.88 1.06
N ASN A 116 -7.25 -11.22 1.94
CA ASN A 116 -6.97 -12.05 3.11
C ASN A 116 -6.58 -13.49 2.72
N ARG A 117 -7.18 -14.04 1.66
CA ARG A 117 -6.77 -15.33 1.12
C ARG A 117 -5.35 -15.26 0.54
N PHE A 118 -5.06 -14.22 -0.22
CA PHE A 118 -3.72 -13.97 -0.76
C PHE A 118 -2.69 -13.81 0.37
N LYS A 119 -3.00 -13.03 1.41
CA LYS A 119 -2.15 -12.89 2.60
C LYS A 119 -1.81 -14.24 3.22
N THR A 120 -2.76 -15.16 3.31
CA THR A 120 -2.53 -16.51 3.85
C THR A 120 -1.44 -17.26 3.05
N VAL A 121 -1.39 -17.08 1.74
CA VAL A 121 -0.33 -17.66 0.89
C VAL A 121 1.00 -16.97 1.17
N LEU A 122 1.02 -15.64 1.22
CA LEU A 122 2.22 -14.86 1.52
C LEU A 122 2.81 -15.22 2.88
N ASP A 123 1.98 -15.29 3.92
CA ASP A 123 2.41 -15.66 5.28
C ASP A 123 3.05 -17.04 5.31
N LYS A 124 2.47 -18.00 4.60
CA LYS A 124 3.02 -19.35 4.50
C LYS A 124 4.38 -19.36 3.81
N ASP A 125 4.51 -18.67 2.68
CA ASP A 125 5.76 -18.64 1.91
C ASP A 125 6.85 -17.89 2.66
N SER A 126 6.50 -16.76 3.29
CA SER A 126 7.39 -15.95 4.12
C SER A 126 7.89 -16.74 5.34
N ASN A 127 6.98 -17.40 6.07
CA ASN A 127 7.33 -18.23 7.23
C ASN A 127 8.23 -19.41 6.85
N ASN A 128 7.93 -20.10 5.75
CA ASN A 128 8.76 -21.22 5.27
C ASN A 128 10.17 -20.74 4.90
N LEU A 129 10.29 -19.59 4.26
CA LEU A 129 11.59 -18.98 3.94
C LEU A 129 12.35 -18.61 5.23
N SER A 130 11.71 -17.95 6.18
CA SER A 130 12.34 -17.52 7.43
C SER A 130 12.82 -18.70 8.29
N ILE A 131 12.01 -19.75 8.44
CA ILE A 131 12.40 -20.97 9.15
C ILE A 131 13.65 -21.58 8.48
N LYS A 132 13.64 -21.71 7.16
CA LYS A 132 14.75 -22.30 6.43
C LYS A 132 16.00 -21.42 6.46
N ALA A 133 15.84 -20.12 6.35
CA ALA A 133 16.94 -19.16 6.51
C ALA A 133 17.57 -19.27 7.91
N ASP A 134 16.77 -19.33 8.96
CA ASP A 134 17.26 -19.48 10.35
C ASP A 134 18.03 -20.78 10.57
N GLU A 135 17.54 -21.90 10.04
CA GLU A 135 18.25 -23.20 10.10
C GLU A 135 19.63 -23.13 9.43
N VAL A 136 19.66 -22.55 8.23
CA VAL A 136 20.90 -22.44 7.45
C VAL A 136 21.88 -21.46 8.12
N ILE A 137 21.41 -20.29 8.57
CA ILE A 137 22.23 -19.30 9.26
C ILE A 137 22.85 -19.88 10.54
N LYS A 138 22.08 -20.65 11.34
CA LYS A 138 22.62 -21.36 12.51
C LYS A 138 23.74 -22.33 12.14
N THR A 139 23.59 -23.01 11.00
CA THR A 139 24.62 -23.93 10.50
C THR A 139 25.87 -23.19 10.04
N LEU A 140 25.71 -22.07 9.33
CA LEU A 140 26.80 -21.23 8.83
C LEU A 140 27.56 -20.53 9.97
N GLN A 141 26.87 -20.19 11.04
CA GLN A 141 27.43 -19.46 12.18
C GLN A 141 28.56 -20.24 12.87
N GLY A 142 28.50 -21.56 12.92
CA GLY A 142 29.47 -22.37 13.65
C GLY A 142 29.62 -21.91 15.11
N SER A 143 30.84 -21.58 15.51
CA SER A 143 31.17 -21.05 16.85
C SER A 143 31.34 -19.52 16.89
N SER A 144 31.21 -18.80 15.77
CA SER A 144 31.40 -17.34 15.71
C SER A 144 30.05 -16.61 15.73
N GLY A 145 29.85 -15.66 16.63
CA GLY A 145 28.63 -14.85 16.70
C GLY A 145 28.51 -13.76 15.61
N ASP A 146 29.49 -13.66 14.73
CA ASP A 146 29.60 -12.53 13.78
C ASP A 146 28.50 -12.53 12.71
N ILE A 147 28.07 -13.71 12.24
CA ILE A 147 27.00 -13.83 11.21
C ILE A 147 25.64 -13.37 11.75
N VAL A 148 25.31 -13.69 13.00
CA VAL A 148 24.03 -13.25 13.61
C VAL A 148 24.02 -11.74 13.74
N LYS A 149 25.09 -11.16 14.25
CA LYS A 149 25.21 -9.71 14.37
C LYS A 149 25.15 -9.01 13.01
N LEU A 150 25.84 -9.54 11.99
CA LEU A 150 25.77 -9.04 10.62
C LEU A 150 24.34 -9.05 10.07
N ARG A 151 23.61 -10.15 10.29
CA ARG A 151 22.19 -10.28 9.90
C ARG A 151 21.31 -9.23 10.59
N GLU A 152 21.47 -9.04 11.88
CA GLU A 152 20.74 -8.03 12.66
C GLU A 152 21.03 -6.61 12.14
N ASP A 153 22.29 -6.29 11.89
CA ASP A 153 22.69 -4.99 11.35
C ASP A 153 22.09 -4.73 9.97
N ILE A 154 22.09 -5.72 9.09
CA ILE A 154 21.47 -5.61 7.75
C ILE A 154 19.97 -5.38 7.87
N LYS A 155 19.24 -6.20 8.66
CA LYS A 155 17.80 -6.05 8.85
C LYS A 155 17.44 -4.68 9.44
N ARG A 156 18.19 -4.22 10.43
CA ARG A 156 18.00 -2.89 11.03
C ARG A 156 18.13 -1.79 9.99
N ILE A 157 19.23 -1.80 9.21
CA ILE A 157 19.48 -0.74 8.22
C ILE A 157 18.42 -0.77 7.11
N GLN A 158 17.99 -1.94 6.66
CA GLN A 158 16.91 -2.06 5.67
C GLN A 158 15.57 -1.54 6.21
N GLY A 159 15.23 -1.84 7.46
CA GLY A 159 14.04 -1.29 8.12
C GLY A 159 14.08 0.24 8.23
N GLU A 160 15.24 0.82 8.52
CA GLU A 160 15.43 2.26 8.54
C GLU A 160 15.27 2.90 7.14
N ILE A 161 15.79 2.25 6.10
CA ILE A 161 15.59 2.68 4.70
C ILE A 161 14.11 2.61 4.32
N GLN A 162 13.40 1.55 4.70
CA GLN A 162 11.96 1.40 4.44
C GLN A 162 11.16 2.52 5.11
N ALA A 163 11.49 2.89 6.34
CA ALA A 163 10.82 3.97 7.05
C ALA A 163 11.00 5.32 6.33
N GLU A 164 12.20 5.60 5.83
CA GLU A 164 12.46 6.83 5.06
C GLU A 164 11.76 6.84 3.69
N LEU A 165 11.70 5.71 3.00
CA LEU A 165 10.92 5.57 1.77
C LEU A 165 9.44 5.80 2.01
N THR A 166 8.88 5.29 3.12
CA THR A 166 7.50 5.55 3.51
C THR A 166 7.26 7.05 3.71
N THR A 167 8.22 7.78 4.31
CA THR A 167 8.13 9.23 4.48
C THR A 167 8.07 9.95 3.13
N ILE A 168 8.89 9.55 2.16
CA ILE A 168 8.88 10.11 0.80
C ILE A 168 7.55 9.82 0.10
N LEU A 169 7.10 8.58 0.14
CA LEU A 169 5.91 8.10 -0.58
C LEU A 169 4.59 8.60 0.03
N ASN A 170 4.60 9.06 1.28
CA ASN A 170 3.43 9.71 1.89
C ASN A 170 3.22 11.18 1.44
N ARG A 171 3.97 11.65 0.45
CA ARG A 171 3.90 13.03 -0.08
C ARG A 171 3.54 13.05 -1.56
N PRO A 172 2.25 12.83 -1.90
CA PRO A 172 1.79 12.68 -3.28
C PRO A 172 2.11 13.88 -4.16
N GLN A 173 2.03 15.10 -3.62
CA GLN A 173 2.27 16.32 -4.39
C GLN A 173 3.71 16.45 -4.90
N GLU A 174 4.68 15.87 -4.20
CA GLU A 174 6.07 15.85 -4.64
C GLU A 174 6.31 14.79 -5.73
N ILE A 175 5.55 13.68 -5.69
CA ILE A 175 5.57 12.63 -6.72
C ILE A 175 4.91 13.13 -8.00
N ILE A 176 3.80 13.88 -7.92
CA ILE A 176 3.04 14.45 -9.05
C ILE A 176 3.86 15.43 -9.88
N LYS A 177 4.81 16.13 -9.28
CA LYS A 177 5.68 17.06 -10.02
C LYS A 177 6.65 16.39 -10.99
N GLY A 178 6.50 15.08 -11.20
CA GLY A 178 7.15 14.35 -12.28
C GLY A 178 8.61 14.00 -12.08
N SER A 179 9.10 14.13 -10.84
CA SER A 179 10.52 13.99 -10.56
C SER A 179 10.93 12.64 -9.98
N ILE A 180 9.98 11.76 -9.63
CA ILE A 180 10.31 10.48 -8.99
C ILE A 180 9.84 9.31 -9.85
N ASN A 181 10.76 8.76 -10.65
CA ASN A 181 10.56 7.48 -11.32
C ASN A 181 10.90 6.35 -10.34
N ILE A 182 9.90 5.87 -9.61
CA ILE A 182 10.07 4.81 -8.60
C ILE A 182 10.28 3.44 -9.27
N GLY A 183 10.02 3.33 -10.58
CA GLY A 183 9.76 2.05 -11.25
C GLY A 183 10.93 1.11 -11.42
N LYS A 184 12.17 1.55 -11.58
CA LYS A 184 13.26 0.63 -11.98
C LYS A 184 14.49 0.61 -11.08
N GLN A 185 14.60 1.53 -10.13
CA GLN A 185 15.92 1.79 -9.57
C GLN A 185 16.03 1.54 -8.07
N VAL A 186 14.94 1.14 -7.43
CA VAL A 186 14.84 1.24 -5.98
C VAL A 186 15.61 0.17 -5.23
N PHE A 187 15.97 -0.92 -5.64
CA PHE A 187 16.70 -1.94 -4.90
C PHE A 187 17.11 -3.11 -5.80
N THR A 188 18.04 -2.95 -6.69
CA THR A 188 18.61 -4.11 -7.38
C THR A 188 19.78 -4.64 -6.56
N ILE A 189 19.64 -5.83 -6.00
CA ILE A 189 20.82 -6.60 -5.61
C ILE A 189 21.36 -7.20 -6.90
N THR A 190 22.35 -6.60 -7.49
CA THR A 190 23.11 -7.24 -8.56
C THR A 190 24.10 -8.20 -7.94
N ASN A 191 23.86 -9.47 -8.14
CA ASN A 191 24.84 -10.48 -7.88
C ASN A 191 25.93 -10.38 -8.98
N GLN A 192 26.94 -9.56 -8.78
CA GLN A 192 28.16 -9.75 -9.54
C GLN A 192 28.71 -11.10 -9.11
N THR A 193 28.52 -12.06 -10.00
CA THR A 193 28.99 -13.44 -9.95
C THR A 193 29.87 -13.81 -8.77
N ALA A 194 29.70 -15.00 -8.24
CA ALA A 194 30.45 -15.61 -7.13
C ALA A 194 32.00 -15.45 -7.20
N GLN A 195 32.53 -14.90 -8.28
CA GLN A 195 33.96 -14.63 -8.49
C GLN A 195 34.47 -13.33 -7.85
N THR A 196 33.60 -12.34 -7.59
CA THR A 196 34.04 -11.02 -7.07
C THR A 196 33.71 -10.76 -5.61
N LYS A 197 32.97 -11.64 -4.92
CA LYS A 197 32.55 -11.47 -3.51
C LYS A 197 31.87 -10.13 -3.18
N THR A 198 31.39 -9.41 -4.18
CA THR A 198 30.76 -8.11 -4.01
C THR A 198 29.27 -8.23 -4.29
N ILE A 199 28.47 -7.96 -3.27
CA ILE A 199 27.03 -7.70 -3.43
C ILE A 199 26.93 -6.25 -3.88
N ASP A 200 26.55 -6.03 -5.15
CA ASP A 200 26.36 -4.69 -5.67
C ASP A 200 24.92 -4.23 -5.37
N PHE A 201 24.80 -3.26 -4.47
CA PHE A 201 23.54 -2.57 -4.21
C PHE A 201 23.41 -1.44 -5.24
N VAL A 202 22.87 -1.76 -6.38
CA VAL A 202 22.40 -0.72 -7.31
C VAL A 202 21.03 -0.25 -6.85
N SER A 203 20.92 0.75 -6.38
CA SER A 203 21.11 2.07 -6.05
C SER A 203 19.78 2.76 -5.71
N ILE A 204 19.39 2.67 -4.46
CA ILE A 204 18.64 3.75 -3.83
C ILE A 204 19.34 5.09 -4.13
N GLY A 205 20.63 5.05 -4.47
CA GLY A 205 21.42 6.21 -4.81
C GLY A 205 20.90 7.03 -5.98
N THR A 206 20.39 6.40 -7.02
CA THR A 206 19.85 7.15 -8.18
C THR A 206 18.50 7.78 -7.83
N LEU A 207 17.60 7.03 -7.17
CA LEU A 207 16.34 7.57 -6.69
C LEU A 207 16.56 8.71 -5.70
N SER A 208 17.44 8.53 -4.73
CA SER A 208 17.72 9.58 -3.75
C SER A 208 18.40 10.80 -4.35
N ASN A 209 19.20 10.67 -5.40
CA ASN A 209 19.79 11.82 -6.13
C ASN A 209 18.70 12.62 -6.87
N GLU A 210 17.76 11.95 -7.53
CA GLU A 210 16.63 12.62 -8.19
C GLU A 210 15.76 13.34 -7.18
N ILE A 211 15.46 12.72 -6.04
CA ILE A 211 14.66 13.31 -4.96
C ILE A 211 15.36 14.50 -4.30
N VAL A 212 16.66 14.40 -4.03
CA VAL A 212 17.45 15.50 -3.43
C VAL A 212 17.41 16.75 -4.30
N ASN A 213 17.33 16.59 -5.61
CA ASN A 213 17.35 17.71 -6.56
C ASN A 213 15.96 18.34 -6.77
N ALA A 214 14.86 17.61 -6.51
CA ALA A 214 13.53 18.00 -6.97
C ALA A 214 12.55 18.38 -5.85
N ALA A 215 12.81 18.06 -4.57
CA ALA A 215 11.80 17.98 -3.54
C ALA A 215 11.85 19.08 -2.47
N ASP A 216 10.80 19.13 -1.64
CA ASP A 216 10.75 19.94 -0.43
C ASP A 216 11.84 19.52 0.58
N SER A 217 11.98 20.30 1.67
CA SER A 217 13.03 20.06 2.67
C SER A 217 12.92 18.69 3.35
N GLN A 218 11.73 18.22 3.67
CA GLN A 218 11.53 16.95 4.41
C GLN A 218 11.78 15.74 3.53
N THR A 219 11.33 15.78 2.29
CA THR A 219 11.60 14.69 1.31
C THR A 219 13.08 14.62 0.99
N ARG A 220 13.74 15.78 0.86
CA ARG A 220 15.20 15.86 0.68
C ARG A 220 15.96 15.28 1.87
N GLU A 221 15.56 15.61 3.09
CA GLU A 221 16.17 15.07 4.31
C GLU A 221 16.00 13.55 4.40
N ALA A 222 14.81 13.02 4.10
CA ALA A 222 14.58 11.58 4.04
C ALA A 222 15.49 10.90 3.00
N ALA A 223 15.62 11.45 1.81
CA ALA A 223 16.51 10.94 0.78
C ALA A 223 18.00 10.97 1.21
N LEU A 224 18.44 12.02 1.88
CA LEU A 224 19.80 12.11 2.43
C LEU A 224 20.04 11.05 3.51
N ARG A 225 19.05 10.78 4.38
CA ARG A 225 19.15 9.68 5.37
C ARG A 225 19.26 8.31 4.70
N ILE A 226 18.51 8.06 3.62
CA ILE A 226 18.65 6.83 2.83
C ILE A 226 20.09 6.70 2.29
N GLN A 227 20.63 7.76 1.70
CA GLN A 227 22.03 7.74 1.20
C GLN A 227 23.03 7.46 2.32
N GLN A 228 22.82 8.03 3.50
CA GLN A 228 23.67 7.76 4.66
C GLN A 228 23.59 6.29 5.08
N LYS A 229 22.39 5.72 5.13
CA LYS A 229 22.20 4.29 5.48
C LYS A 229 22.84 3.35 4.47
N GLN A 230 22.81 3.69 3.17
CA GLN A 230 23.57 2.94 2.17
C GLN A 230 25.07 2.98 2.41
N LYS A 231 25.60 4.15 2.80
CA LYS A 231 27.04 4.27 3.14
C LYS A 231 27.39 3.46 4.39
N GLU A 232 26.46 3.25 5.32
CA GLU A 232 26.64 2.37 6.48
C GLU A 232 26.69 0.89 6.08
N LEU A 233 25.91 0.48 5.06
CA LEU A 233 25.89 -0.90 4.56
C LEU A 233 27.18 -1.29 3.80
N LEU A 234 27.74 -0.38 3.00
CA LEU A 234 28.86 -0.68 2.12
C LEU A 234 30.08 -1.30 2.84
N PRO A 235 30.57 -0.76 3.98
CA PRO A 235 31.71 -1.34 4.68
C PRO A 235 31.42 -2.72 5.28
N LEU A 236 30.16 -2.99 5.66
CA LEU A 236 29.75 -4.29 6.18
C LEU A 236 29.85 -5.38 5.12
N ILE A 237 29.66 -5.02 3.85
CA ILE A 237 29.58 -5.95 2.73
C ILE A 237 30.93 -6.17 2.05
N GLN A 238 31.81 -5.16 2.01
CA GLN A 238 33.08 -5.19 1.26
C GLN A 238 34.11 -6.19 1.79
N LYS A 239 34.00 -6.65 3.03
CA LYS A 239 35.01 -7.50 3.70
C LYS A 239 34.47 -8.89 4.08
N LEU A 240 33.35 -9.32 3.52
CA LEU A 240 32.71 -10.58 3.90
C LEU A 240 33.53 -11.81 3.44
N SER A 241 33.66 -12.80 4.28
CA SER A 241 34.03 -14.16 3.90
C SER A 241 32.95 -14.76 2.99
N GLN A 242 33.23 -15.86 2.32
CA GLN A 242 32.24 -16.53 1.47
C GLN A 242 30.99 -16.93 2.28
N THR A 243 31.17 -17.44 3.49
CA THR A 243 30.08 -17.86 4.39
C THR A 243 29.22 -16.68 4.80
N GLU A 244 29.82 -15.54 5.14
CA GLU A 244 29.12 -14.31 5.47
C GLU A 244 28.39 -13.73 4.25
N ALA A 245 28.97 -13.83 3.05
CA ALA A 245 28.34 -13.41 1.81
C ALA A 245 27.07 -14.25 1.51
N GLU A 246 27.14 -15.58 1.69
CA GLU A 246 25.98 -16.46 1.55
C GLU A 246 24.90 -16.13 2.60
N ALA A 247 25.27 -15.93 3.86
CA ALA A 247 24.35 -15.52 4.92
C ALA A 247 23.67 -14.18 4.62
N THR A 248 24.44 -13.22 4.09
CA THR A 248 23.94 -11.92 3.68
C THR A 248 22.92 -12.03 2.55
N GLN A 249 23.19 -12.82 1.51
CA GLN A 249 22.27 -13.05 0.39
C GLN A 249 20.96 -13.68 0.85
N ILE A 250 21.01 -14.68 1.73
CA ILE A 250 19.83 -15.30 2.33
C ILE A 250 19.01 -14.25 3.10
N THR A 251 19.69 -13.44 3.93
CA THR A 251 19.04 -12.41 4.75
C THR A 251 18.35 -11.35 3.89
N PHE A 252 18.95 -10.91 2.78
CA PHE A 252 18.34 -9.95 1.88
C PHE A 252 17.08 -10.49 1.21
N VAL A 253 17.11 -11.71 0.71
CA VAL A 253 15.92 -12.33 0.08
C VAL A 253 14.81 -12.49 1.10
N GLU A 254 15.14 -12.97 2.30
CA GLU A 254 14.19 -13.14 3.39
C GLU A 254 13.54 -11.80 3.77
N ASP A 255 14.35 -10.77 4.00
CA ASP A 255 13.87 -9.45 4.41
C ASP A 255 12.95 -8.80 3.35
N GLN A 256 13.30 -8.93 2.07
CA GLN A 256 12.47 -8.42 0.98
C GLN A 256 11.11 -9.12 0.91
N VAL A 257 11.08 -10.44 1.06
CA VAL A 257 9.82 -11.21 1.06
C VAL A 257 8.98 -10.85 2.27
N ASN A 258 9.58 -10.75 3.46
CA ASN A 258 8.89 -10.36 4.69
C ASN A 258 8.34 -8.94 4.58
N SER A 259 9.14 -7.99 4.08
CA SER A 259 8.71 -6.60 3.88
C SER A 259 7.55 -6.48 2.90
N PHE A 260 7.56 -7.23 1.81
CA PHE A 260 6.43 -7.27 0.87
C PHE A 260 5.17 -7.81 1.56
N THR A 261 5.29 -8.89 2.33
CA THR A 261 4.17 -9.50 3.08
C THR A 261 3.59 -8.53 4.11
N GLU A 262 4.44 -7.84 4.88
CA GLU A 262 4.01 -6.82 5.84
C GLU A 262 3.30 -5.64 5.18
N LEU A 263 3.75 -5.21 4.00
CA LEU A 263 3.10 -4.11 3.27
C LEU A 263 1.70 -4.50 2.79
N ILE A 264 1.52 -5.74 2.34
CA ILE A 264 0.18 -6.27 2.00
C ILE A 264 -0.71 -6.31 3.24
N ASP A 265 -0.19 -6.73 4.39
CA ASP A 265 -0.95 -6.74 5.66
C ASP A 265 -1.41 -5.33 6.06
N ARG A 266 -0.55 -4.33 5.93
CA ARG A 266 -0.91 -2.92 6.16
C ARG A 266 -1.97 -2.43 5.18
N GLN A 267 -1.90 -2.85 3.91
CA GLN A 267 -2.92 -2.51 2.90
C GLN A 267 -4.28 -3.11 3.26
N ILE A 268 -4.31 -4.37 3.72
CA ILE A 268 -5.52 -5.04 4.22
C ILE A 268 -6.10 -4.26 5.41
N THR A 269 -5.29 -3.95 6.43
CA THR A 269 -5.72 -3.18 7.61
C THR A 269 -6.32 -1.82 7.23
N THR A 270 -5.73 -1.16 6.24
CA THR A 270 -6.24 0.12 5.74
C THR A 270 -7.58 -0.05 5.04
N LEU A 271 -7.76 -1.10 4.25
CA LEU A 271 -9.04 -1.41 3.59
C LEU A 271 -10.12 -1.79 4.62
N GLU A 272 -9.78 -2.53 5.67
CA GLU A 272 -10.69 -2.86 6.78
C GLU A 272 -11.20 -1.59 7.49
N THR A 273 -10.31 -0.64 7.75
CA THR A 273 -10.67 0.64 8.34
C THR A 273 -11.62 1.42 7.42
N LEU A 274 -11.30 1.51 6.14
CA LEU A 274 -12.13 2.17 5.13
C LEU A 274 -13.50 1.51 5.01
N LEU A 275 -13.56 0.19 4.99
CA LEU A 275 -14.81 -0.58 4.98
C LEU A 275 -15.68 -0.27 6.22
N THR A 276 -15.06 -0.13 7.38
CA THR A 276 -15.78 0.22 8.61
C THR A 276 -16.44 1.59 8.49
N ASP A 277 -15.71 2.59 8.00
CA ASP A 277 -16.23 3.93 7.76
C ASP A 277 -17.35 3.92 6.71
N TRP A 278 -17.17 3.11 5.66
CA TRP A 278 -18.17 2.97 4.58
C TRP A 278 -19.48 2.32 5.07
N LYS A 279 -19.37 1.32 5.95
CA LYS A 279 -20.54 0.70 6.63
C LYS A 279 -21.32 1.71 7.48
N VAL A 280 -20.60 2.56 8.20
CA VAL A 280 -21.25 3.63 8.99
C VAL A 280 -21.98 4.59 8.08
N LEU A 281 -21.35 5.01 6.96
CA LEU A 281 -22.02 5.88 5.97
C LEU A 281 -23.28 5.22 5.41
N ASN A 282 -23.19 3.96 4.97
CA ASN A 282 -24.33 3.23 4.40
C ASN A 282 -25.47 3.10 5.40
N ASN A 283 -25.17 2.69 6.64
CA ASN A 283 -26.19 2.58 7.68
C ASN A 283 -26.88 3.91 7.98
N ASN A 284 -26.13 5.01 8.06
CA ASN A 284 -26.70 6.34 8.27
C ASN A 284 -27.60 6.77 7.09
N MET A 285 -27.20 6.45 5.86
CA MET A 285 -28.02 6.74 4.68
C MET A 285 -29.31 5.93 4.67
N ILE A 286 -29.26 4.65 5.03
CA ILE A 286 -30.44 3.78 5.17
C ILE A 286 -31.38 4.34 6.25
N GLN A 287 -30.88 4.75 7.41
CA GLN A 287 -31.69 5.30 8.49
C GLN A 287 -32.38 6.60 8.08
N ILE A 288 -31.70 7.49 7.36
CA ILE A 288 -32.33 8.70 6.81
C ILE A 288 -33.49 8.33 5.86
N GLN A 289 -33.25 7.37 4.96
CA GLN A 289 -34.25 6.92 4.00
C GLN A 289 -35.48 6.37 4.72
N MET A 290 -35.31 5.46 5.68
CA MET A 290 -36.41 4.88 6.47
C MET A 290 -37.19 5.96 7.22
N ASN A 291 -36.49 6.89 7.88
CA ASN A 291 -37.14 7.96 8.64
C ASN A 291 -37.94 8.92 7.75
N VAL A 292 -37.49 9.20 6.53
CA VAL A 292 -38.26 9.99 5.55
C VAL A 292 -39.48 9.22 5.08
N GLU A 293 -39.34 7.92 4.80
CA GLU A 293 -40.40 7.04 4.35
C GLU A 293 -41.53 6.95 5.39
N GLU A 294 -41.16 6.71 6.65
CA GLU A 294 -42.06 6.61 7.80
C GLU A 294 -42.64 7.95 8.25
N GLY A 295 -42.10 9.07 7.74
CA GLY A 295 -42.55 10.42 8.14
C GLY A 295 -42.16 10.82 9.56
N THR A 296 -41.06 10.25 10.09
CA THR A 296 -40.57 10.55 11.45
C THR A 296 -39.88 11.91 11.55
N TYR A 297 -39.45 12.51 10.43
CA TYR A 297 -38.98 13.88 10.40
C TYR A 297 -40.14 14.86 10.50
N THR A 298 -40.51 15.26 11.73
CA THR A 298 -41.53 16.32 11.98
C THR A 298 -41.02 17.72 11.64
N ASP A 299 -39.71 17.89 11.60
CA ASP A 299 -38.98 19.13 11.22
C ASP A 299 -38.01 18.82 10.08
N SER A 300 -38.27 19.40 8.90
CA SER A 300 -37.41 19.25 7.72
C SER A 300 -36.01 19.83 7.93
N SER A 301 -35.84 20.76 8.86
CA SER A 301 -34.50 21.30 9.20
C SER A 301 -33.59 20.23 9.84
N LEU A 302 -34.16 19.27 10.55
CA LEU A 302 -33.41 18.15 11.12
C LEU A 302 -32.94 17.20 10.03
N LEU A 303 -33.78 16.91 9.02
CA LEU A 303 -33.35 16.13 7.86
C LEU A 303 -32.24 16.82 7.10
N GLN A 304 -32.32 18.13 6.86
CA GLN A 304 -31.26 18.91 6.22
C GLN A 304 -29.96 18.86 7.03
N LYS A 305 -30.04 18.91 8.36
CA LYS A 305 -28.86 18.79 9.24
C LYS A 305 -28.20 17.42 9.12
N HIS A 306 -28.97 16.33 9.12
CA HIS A 306 -28.45 14.99 8.95
C HIS A 306 -27.84 14.80 7.56
N PHE A 307 -28.48 15.34 6.54
CA PHE A 307 -27.95 15.31 5.17
C PHE A 307 -26.63 16.08 5.03
N ASN A 308 -26.46 17.21 5.73
CA ASN A 308 -25.19 17.92 5.84
C ASN A 308 -24.10 17.08 6.50
N GLN A 309 -24.45 16.24 7.47
CA GLN A 309 -23.47 15.34 8.10
C GLN A 309 -23.00 14.27 7.09
N ILE A 310 -23.89 13.70 6.29
CA ILE A 310 -23.55 12.79 5.20
C ILE A 310 -22.58 13.46 4.21
N LYS A 311 -22.83 14.74 3.87
CA LYS A 311 -21.93 15.51 2.99
C LYS A 311 -20.52 15.63 3.56
N LYS A 312 -20.38 15.98 4.83
CA LYS A 312 -19.07 16.13 5.48
C LYS A 312 -18.28 14.83 5.45
N VAL A 313 -18.93 13.68 5.73
CA VAL A 313 -18.29 12.38 5.66
C VAL A 313 -17.87 12.05 4.22
N SER A 314 -18.76 12.31 3.25
CA SER A 314 -18.47 12.10 1.83
C SER A 314 -17.30 12.96 1.33
N ASP A 315 -17.22 14.23 1.75
CA ASP A 315 -16.13 15.13 1.40
C ASP A 315 -14.79 14.66 2.01
N GLU A 316 -14.80 14.14 3.23
CA GLU A 316 -13.58 13.62 3.87
C GLU A 316 -13.10 12.34 3.17
N MET A 317 -14.02 11.43 2.85
CA MET A 317 -13.69 10.24 2.06
C MET A 317 -13.11 10.60 0.69
N ASN A 318 -13.67 11.62 0.03
CA ASN A 318 -13.17 12.09 -1.27
C ASN A 318 -11.73 12.60 -1.21
N LYS A 319 -11.36 13.31 -0.15
CA LYS A 319 -9.95 13.74 0.04
C LYS A 319 -9.00 12.55 0.16
N GLN A 320 -9.44 11.48 0.85
CA GLN A 320 -8.64 10.28 1.01
C GLN A 320 -8.48 9.51 -0.31
N THR A 321 -9.53 9.44 -1.13
CA THR A 321 -9.53 8.77 -2.44
C THR A 321 -8.73 9.52 -3.50
N ASN A 322 -8.85 10.84 -3.57
CA ASN A 322 -8.07 11.65 -4.53
C ASN A 322 -6.56 11.50 -4.31
N GLN A 323 -6.13 11.40 -3.07
CA GLN A 323 -4.72 11.13 -2.76
C GLN A 323 -4.25 9.78 -3.31
N PHE A 324 -5.14 8.79 -3.41
CA PHE A 324 -4.82 7.48 -3.98
C PHE A 324 -4.59 7.51 -5.49
N GLU A 325 -5.45 8.19 -6.23
CA GLU A 325 -5.34 8.28 -7.69
C GLU A 325 -4.05 8.96 -8.11
N ASP A 326 -3.67 10.03 -7.41
CA ASP A 326 -2.42 10.75 -7.65
C ASP A 326 -1.18 9.85 -7.48
N TYR A 327 -1.21 8.89 -6.56
CA TYR A 327 -0.11 7.93 -6.36
C TYR A 327 -0.03 6.86 -7.45
N VAL A 328 -1.18 6.33 -7.86
CA VAL A 328 -1.24 5.19 -8.78
C VAL A 328 -0.94 5.60 -10.21
N THR A 329 -1.40 6.78 -10.63
CA THR A 329 -1.20 7.28 -12.01
C THR A 329 0.24 7.70 -12.31
N ASN A 330 1.06 7.97 -11.29
CA ASN A 330 2.44 8.43 -11.44
C ASN A 330 3.51 7.35 -11.24
N VAL A 331 3.10 6.11 -10.96
CA VAL A 331 4.02 4.96 -10.91
C VAL A 331 4.02 4.27 -12.26
N GLU A 332 4.92 4.67 -13.16
CA GLU A 332 5.15 3.96 -14.41
C GLU A 332 5.89 2.65 -14.15
N VAL A 333 5.19 1.53 -14.39
CA VAL A 333 5.80 0.19 -14.43
C VAL A 333 6.35 -0.01 -15.84
N HIS A 334 7.66 0.14 -16.02
CA HIS A 334 8.36 -0.16 -17.26
C HIS A 334 8.98 -1.55 -17.26
#